data_9b1592615762ba9445f682287ed22234
#
_entry.id   9b1592615762ba9445f682287ed22234
#
_cell.length_a   1.000
_cell.length_b   1.000
_cell.length_c   1.000
_cell.angle_alpha   90.00
_cell.angle_beta   90.00
_cell.angle_gamma   90.00
#
_symmetry.space_group_name_H-M   'P 1'
#
loop_
_entity.id
_entity.type
_entity.pdbx_description
1 polymer ?
#
loop_
_entity_poly.entity_id
_entity_poly.type
_entity_poly.pdbx_seq_one_letter_code
_entity_poly.pdbx_strand_id
1 'polypeptide(L)'
;DPPQKEVTLLEKEQVIDALERDIYNRSFPADSKEKEFMGLSDANAVGVDRDRFENEVLYPVPDEEDFVAVYDVREYGIFPENKDNAPALNILLKQIKNVEGLKFLRFPQGVYLFHATVNFADIEDLYVVGEDAEWRMTEWTSAMDIRNCKNFHINGFEFDYHPASTVTGTVISTDEAKRSVTLKLGEEFDMSDSRFNGGKVKYGSYMEYVWDETYGAYIPDKDGMLRYNSTGDRVENLVGGSYDPAAHTLTIAFSADSGYRAPDEGTKVSVSYTMYEYGMFMFQSCEKVYMESNDVYASLGMTFVTYNVKDLYMNRTNLRLREGSERLMTSTADGLHANGCYGDMIVTNSLYEASHDDAMNICSFYNTVSSYAGNTLVCGASSATTNYPIMEGDVIEIYDPQSMELIETYTVVKVTALGLSYDLTVDKRI
;
A
#
# COMPACT_ATOMS: atom_id res chain seq x y z
N ASP A 1 -0.70 -26.80 22.58
CA ASP A 1 0.30 -25.91 22.00
C ASP A 1 1.01 -26.68 20.90
N PRO A 2 0.82 -26.32 19.62
CA PRO A 2 1.66 -26.83 18.55
C PRO A 2 3.11 -26.43 18.86
N PRO A 3 4.11 -27.24 18.52
CA PRO A 3 5.48 -26.91 18.74
C PRO A 3 5.79 -25.62 17.97
N GLN A 4 6.00 -24.52 18.69
CA GLN A 4 6.63 -23.35 18.13
C GLN A 4 7.97 -23.82 17.57
N LYS A 5 8.10 -23.83 16.23
CA LYS A 5 9.42 -23.84 15.62
C LYS A 5 10.13 -22.63 16.21
N GLU A 6 11.15 -22.85 17.03
CA GLU A 6 12.09 -21.81 17.39
C GLU A 6 12.63 -21.26 16.07
N VAL A 7 12.08 -20.13 15.64
CA VAL A 7 12.75 -19.29 14.67
C VAL A 7 14.00 -18.83 15.39
N THR A 8 15.15 -19.39 15.00
CA THR A 8 16.42 -18.88 15.48
C THR A 8 16.49 -17.47 14.91
N LEU A 9 16.09 -16.50 15.73
CA LEU A 9 16.30 -15.08 15.42
C LEU A 9 17.81 -14.94 15.23
N LEU A 10 18.23 -14.75 13.99
CA LEU A 10 19.55 -14.21 13.71
C LEU A 10 19.64 -12.95 14.57
N GLU A 11 20.75 -12.76 15.26
CA GLU A 11 20.91 -11.54 16.03
C GLU A 11 20.65 -10.35 15.11
N LYS A 12 19.98 -9.32 15.61
CA LYS A 12 19.51 -8.16 14.84
C LYS A 12 20.57 -7.60 13.89
N GLU A 13 21.82 -7.59 14.33
CA GLU A 13 22.99 -7.18 13.55
C GLU A 13 23.26 -8.10 12.34
N GLN A 14 23.04 -9.40 12.46
CA GLN A 14 23.23 -10.36 11.37
C GLN A 14 22.13 -10.26 10.31
N VAL A 15 20.91 -9.93 10.72
CA VAL A 15 19.77 -9.69 9.77
C VAL A 15 20.00 -8.40 9.01
N ILE A 16 20.41 -7.33 9.70
CA ILE A 16 20.71 -6.04 9.09
C ILE A 16 21.86 -6.20 8.08
N ASP A 17 22.96 -6.83 8.49
CA ASP A 17 24.10 -7.09 7.61
C ASP A 17 23.74 -7.92 6.37
N ALA A 18 22.87 -8.91 6.52
CA ALA A 18 22.44 -9.75 5.40
C ALA A 18 21.53 -8.97 4.42
N LEU A 19 20.58 -8.19 4.96
CA LEU A 19 19.67 -7.36 4.17
C LEU A 19 20.42 -6.22 3.47
N GLU A 20 21.30 -5.51 4.13
CA GLU A 20 22.10 -4.44 3.53
C GLU A 20 22.98 -4.98 2.41
N ARG A 21 23.59 -6.14 2.57
CA ARG A 21 24.40 -6.78 1.54
C ARG A 21 23.58 -7.25 0.34
N ASP A 22 22.40 -7.80 0.56
CA ASP A 22 21.54 -8.26 -0.54
C ASP A 22 21.00 -7.08 -1.35
N ILE A 23 20.45 -6.05 -0.70
CA ILE A 23 20.00 -4.81 -1.35
C ILE A 23 21.16 -4.18 -2.14
N TYR A 24 22.33 -4.11 -1.54
CA TYR A 24 23.52 -3.55 -2.16
C TYR A 24 23.93 -4.35 -3.40
N ASN A 25 23.98 -5.68 -3.32
CA ASN A 25 24.35 -6.53 -4.45
C ASN A 25 23.34 -6.51 -5.60
N ARG A 26 22.06 -6.27 -5.30
CA ARG A 26 21.01 -6.09 -6.32
C ARG A 26 21.07 -4.71 -6.97
N SER A 27 21.36 -3.68 -6.19
CA SER A 27 21.29 -2.28 -6.63
C SER A 27 22.53 -1.81 -7.40
N PHE A 28 23.67 -2.47 -7.22
CA PHE A 28 24.94 -2.01 -7.81
C PHE A 28 25.70 -3.15 -8.51
N PRO A 29 26.18 -2.92 -9.75
CA PRO A 29 27.07 -3.86 -10.42
C PRO A 29 28.31 -4.19 -9.59
N ALA A 30 28.88 -5.38 -9.78
CA ALA A 30 30.02 -5.87 -9.00
C ALA A 30 31.27 -4.95 -9.00
N ASP A 31 31.41 -4.17 -10.05
CA ASP A 31 32.52 -3.24 -10.30
C ASP A 31 32.14 -1.77 -10.05
N SER A 32 30.98 -1.49 -9.41
CA SER A 32 30.53 -0.12 -9.21
C SER A 32 31.38 0.62 -8.17
N LYS A 33 31.56 1.93 -8.39
CA LYS A 33 32.26 2.82 -7.43
C LYS A 33 31.51 2.96 -6.12
N GLU A 34 30.20 2.76 -6.15
CA GLU A 34 29.33 2.78 -4.97
C GLU A 34 29.68 1.64 -4.02
N LYS A 35 30.02 0.45 -4.54
CA LYS A 35 30.52 -0.67 -3.72
C LYS A 35 31.84 -0.34 -3.02
N GLU A 36 32.76 0.30 -3.74
CA GLU A 36 34.04 0.71 -3.19
C GLU A 36 33.84 1.78 -2.08
N PHE A 37 32.93 2.74 -2.33
CA PHE A 37 32.60 3.79 -1.37
C PHE A 37 31.97 3.25 -0.08
N MET A 38 31.11 2.24 -0.20
CA MET A 38 30.45 1.61 0.97
C MET A 38 31.40 0.66 1.72
N GLY A 39 32.62 0.42 1.24
CA GLY A 39 33.59 -0.47 1.87
C GLY A 39 33.21 -1.95 1.82
N LEU A 40 32.27 -2.32 0.96
CA LEU A 40 31.81 -3.69 0.77
C LEU A 40 32.59 -4.31 -0.39
N SER A 41 33.48 -5.25 -0.10
CA SER A 41 34.16 -6.04 -1.14
C SER A 41 33.40 -7.34 -1.41
N ASP A 42 33.55 -7.88 -2.63
CA ASP A 42 32.95 -9.17 -3.01
C ASP A 42 33.37 -10.33 -2.08
N ALA A 43 34.52 -10.19 -1.42
CA ALA A 43 35.00 -11.19 -0.45
C ALA A 43 34.13 -11.26 0.83
N ASN A 44 33.33 -10.22 1.10
CA ASN A 44 32.42 -10.15 2.26
C ASN A 44 30.96 -10.38 1.87
N ALA A 45 30.67 -10.59 0.60
CA ALA A 45 29.35 -10.97 0.15
C ALA A 45 29.06 -12.41 0.62
N VAL A 46 28.53 -12.55 1.81
CA VAL A 46 27.88 -13.80 2.21
C VAL A 46 26.68 -13.93 1.31
N GLY A 47 26.67 -14.93 0.44
CA GLY A 47 25.52 -15.19 -0.42
C GLY A 47 24.31 -15.44 0.47
N VAL A 48 23.37 -14.51 0.46
CA VAL A 48 22.02 -14.80 0.94
C VAL A 48 21.50 -15.87 0.01
N ASP A 49 21.13 -17.01 0.54
CA ASP A 49 20.52 -18.09 -0.24
C ASP A 49 19.14 -17.58 -0.71
N ARG A 50 19.12 -17.00 -1.91
CA ARG A 50 17.92 -16.44 -2.52
C ARG A 50 16.84 -17.49 -2.67
N ASP A 51 17.20 -18.70 -3.06
CA ASP A 51 16.25 -19.80 -3.25
C ASP A 51 15.52 -20.12 -1.93
N ARG A 52 16.22 -19.98 -0.81
CA ARG A 52 15.64 -20.18 0.52
C ARG A 52 14.63 -19.08 0.86
N PHE A 53 15.01 -17.82 0.70
CA PHE A 53 14.15 -16.68 1.06
C PHE A 53 13.01 -16.46 0.06
N GLU A 54 13.26 -16.64 -1.23
CA GLU A 54 12.24 -16.44 -2.27
C GLU A 54 11.17 -17.53 -2.28
N ASN A 55 11.47 -18.73 -1.76
CA ASN A 55 10.57 -19.88 -1.78
C ASN A 55 10.05 -20.30 -0.38
N GLU A 56 10.58 -19.74 0.70
CA GLU A 56 10.16 -20.13 2.04
C GLU A 56 8.80 -19.50 2.39
N VAL A 57 7.80 -20.36 2.61
CA VAL A 57 6.51 -19.97 3.16
C VAL A 57 6.67 -19.84 4.68
N LEU A 58 6.52 -18.61 5.19
CA LEU A 58 6.68 -18.32 6.62
C LEU A 58 5.36 -18.46 7.39
N TYR A 59 4.24 -18.17 6.75
CA TYR A 59 2.91 -18.18 7.37
C TYR A 59 2.00 -19.15 6.60
N PRO A 60 2.26 -20.47 6.69
CA PRO A 60 1.51 -21.47 5.94
C PRO A 60 0.05 -21.52 6.39
N VAL A 61 -0.80 -21.87 5.45
CA VAL A 61 -2.18 -22.23 5.77
C VAL A 61 -2.15 -23.58 6.51
N PRO A 62 -2.80 -23.71 7.69
CA PRO A 62 -2.95 -25.00 8.38
C PRO A 62 -3.65 -26.06 7.52
N ASP A 63 -3.58 -27.31 7.91
CA ASP A 63 -4.32 -28.38 7.26
C ASP A 63 -5.83 -28.17 7.40
N GLU A 64 -6.61 -28.60 6.41
CA GLU A 64 -8.07 -28.33 6.38
C GLU A 64 -8.80 -28.87 7.63
N GLU A 65 -8.28 -29.93 8.24
CA GLU A 65 -8.82 -30.55 9.46
C GLU A 65 -8.63 -29.69 10.73
N ASP A 66 -7.75 -28.67 10.69
CA ASP A 66 -7.53 -27.75 11.80
C ASP A 66 -8.57 -26.64 11.88
N PHE A 67 -9.35 -26.46 10.81
CA PHE A 67 -10.40 -25.45 10.76
C PHE A 67 -11.73 -25.97 11.28
N VAL A 68 -12.36 -25.15 12.12
CA VAL A 68 -13.73 -25.46 12.61
C VAL A 68 -14.80 -25.25 11.56
N ALA A 69 -14.50 -24.43 10.54
CA ALA A 69 -15.39 -24.17 9.41
C ALA A 69 -14.59 -23.83 8.15
N VAL A 70 -14.98 -24.44 7.04
CA VAL A 70 -14.43 -24.19 5.71
C VAL A 70 -15.56 -23.66 4.83
N TYR A 71 -15.31 -22.54 4.18
CA TYR A 71 -16.24 -21.85 3.28
C TYR A 71 -15.66 -21.81 1.87
N ASP A 72 -16.12 -22.67 0.96
CA ASP A 72 -15.87 -22.49 -0.47
C ASP A 72 -16.82 -21.37 -0.97
N VAL A 73 -16.28 -20.28 -1.46
CA VAL A 73 -17.07 -19.09 -1.84
C VAL A 73 -18.14 -19.41 -2.88
N ARG A 74 -17.93 -20.44 -3.71
CA ARG A 74 -18.90 -20.87 -4.73
C ARG A 74 -20.20 -21.39 -4.13
N GLU A 75 -20.16 -21.97 -2.95
CA GLU A 75 -21.35 -22.44 -2.23
C GLU A 75 -22.24 -21.28 -1.73
N TYR A 76 -21.69 -20.06 -1.76
CA TYR A 76 -22.34 -18.83 -1.30
C TYR A 76 -22.67 -17.87 -2.45
N GLY A 77 -22.63 -18.36 -3.68
CA GLY A 77 -22.99 -17.56 -4.85
C GLY A 77 -21.91 -16.59 -5.32
N ILE A 78 -20.65 -16.82 -4.95
CA ILE A 78 -19.49 -16.02 -5.34
C ILE A 78 -18.74 -16.79 -6.43
N PHE A 79 -18.76 -16.27 -7.67
CA PHE A 79 -18.21 -16.96 -8.83
C PHE A 79 -17.40 -16.01 -9.71
N PRO A 80 -16.41 -16.51 -10.48
CA PRO A 80 -15.69 -15.70 -11.47
C PRO A 80 -16.59 -15.07 -12.53
N GLU A 81 -17.74 -15.69 -12.87
CA GLU A 81 -18.68 -15.20 -13.89
C GLU A 81 -19.57 -14.06 -13.38
N ASN A 82 -19.61 -13.81 -12.08
CA ASN A 82 -20.39 -12.72 -11.53
C ASN A 82 -19.77 -11.36 -11.91
N LYS A 83 -20.62 -10.38 -12.20
CA LYS A 83 -20.16 -9.01 -12.45
C LYS A 83 -19.71 -8.29 -11.16
N ASP A 84 -20.27 -8.70 -10.03
CA ASP A 84 -19.94 -8.16 -8.71
C ASP A 84 -20.16 -9.22 -7.63
N ASN A 85 -19.10 -9.56 -6.92
CA ASN A 85 -19.10 -10.52 -5.82
C ASN A 85 -19.18 -9.85 -4.43
N ALA A 86 -18.98 -8.53 -4.34
CA ALA A 86 -18.92 -7.83 -3.06
C ALA A 86 -20.19 -7.99 -2.20
N PRO A 87 -21.43 -7.90 -2.74
CA PRO A 87 -22.61 -8.06 -1.93
C PRO A 87 -22.74 -9.45 -1.30
N ALA A 88 -22.49 -10.50 -2.08
CA ALA A 88 -22.58 -11.88 -1.60
C ALA A 88 -21.52 -12.16 -0.53
N LEU A 89 -20.28 -11.72 -0.77
CA LEU A 89 -19.19 -11.88 0.18
C LEU A 89 -19.44 -11.10 1.48
N ASN A 90 -19.90 -9.86 1.41
CA ASN A 90 -20.24 -9.09 2.59
C ASN A 90 -21.38 -9.71 3.43
N ILE A 91 -22.28 -10.49 2.80
CA ILE A 91 -23.31 -11.25 3.52
C ILE A 91 -22.68 -12.46 4.21
N LEU A 92 -21.80 -13.20 3.51
CA LEU A 92 -21.10 -14.35 4.07
C LEU A 92 -20.23 -13.96 5.27
N LEU A 93 -19.50 -12.85 5.19
CA LEU A 93 -18.64 -12.37 6.27
C LEU A 93 -19.42 -12.07 7.56
N LYS A 94 -20.68 -11.63 7.47
CA LYS A 94 -21.55 -11.45 8.65
C LYS A 94 -21.91 -12.77 9.33
N GLN A 95 -21.87 -13.88 8.62
CA GLN A 95 -22.08 -15.21 9.19
C GLN A 95 -20.76 -15.72 9.81
N ILE A 96 -19.66 -15.60 9.09
CA ILE A 96 -18.31 -16.00 9.51
C ILE A 96 -17.91 -15.32 10.83
N LYS A 97 -18.22 -14.04 10.99
CA LYS A 97 -17.94 -13.26 12.19
C LYS A 97 -18.42 -13.91 13.50
N ASN A 98 -19.51 -14.67 13.46
CA ASN A 98 -20.14 -15.27 14.64
C ASN A 98 -19.64 -16.70 14.94
N VAL A 99 -18.68 -17.20 14.18
CA VAL A 99 -18.11 -18.53 14.37
C VAL A 99 -16.79 -18.40 15.13
N GLU A 100 -16.68 -19.11 16.25
CA GLU A 100 -15.46 -19.15 17.07
C GLU A 100 -14.46 -20.19 16.51
N GLY A 101 -13.17 -19.92 16.64
CA GLY A 101 -12.06 -20.78 16.20
C GLY A 101 -11.60 -20.50 14.76
N LEU A 102 -10.65 -21.28 14.27
CA LEU A 102 -10.03 -21.09 12.96
C LEU A 102 -11.04 -21.31 11.83
N LYS A 103 -11.12 -20.35 10.92
CA LYS A 103 -12.02 -20.39 9.75
C LYS A 103 -11.24 -20.25 8.47
N PHE A 104 -11.64 -20.99 7.46
CA PHE A 104 -11.05 -21.01 6.14
C PHE A 104 -12.04 -20.50 5.10
N LEU A 105 -11.72 -19.41 4.41
CA LEU A 105 -12.48 -18.86 3.31
C LEU A 105 -11.69 -19.08 2.02
N ARG A 106 -12.13 -20.05 1.21
CA ARG A 106 -11.45 -20.52 0.01
C ARG A 106 -12.00 -19.82 -1.22
N PHE A 107 -11.10 -19.25 -2.02
CA PHE A 107 -11.35 -18.76 -3.37
C PHE A 107 -10.63 -19.67 -4.36
N PRO A 108 -11.32 -20.63 -5.00
CA PRO A 108 -10.72 -21.45 -6.04
C PRO A 108 -10.29 -20.62 -7.25
N GLN A 109 -9.47 -21.22 -8.11
CA GLN A 109 -8.94 -20.59 -9.32
C GLN A 109 -9.99 -19.80 -10.10
N GLY A 110 -9.65 -18.56 -10.47
CA GLY A 110 -10.48 -17.69 -11.30
C GLY A 110 -10.32 -16.22 -11.01
N VAL A 111 -10.91 -15.39 -11.87
CA VAL A 111 -10.92 -13.92 -11.72
C VAL A 111 -12.24 -13.49 -11.11
N TYR A 112 -12.22 -13.06 -9.88
CA TYR A 112 -13.41 -12.61 -9.14
C TYR A 112 -13.54 -11.10 -9.21
N LEU A 113 -14.64 -10.61 -9.77
CA LEU A 113 -14.90 -9.18 -9.96
C LEU A 113 -15.61 -8.60 -8.73
N PHE A 114 -15.16 -7.42 -8.31
CA PHE A 114 -15.72 -6.66 -7.19
C PHE A 114 -15.96 -5.20 -7.58
N HIS A 115 -17.19 -4.73 -7.44
CA HIS A 115 -17.58 -3.34 -7.69
C HIS A 115 -17.52 -2.46 -6.45
N ALA A 116 -17.43 -3.04 -5.28
CA ALA A 116 -17.45 -2.32 -4.02
C ALA A 116 -16.44 -2.90 -3.04
N THR A 117 -16.06 -2.10 -2.06
CA THR A 117 -15.21 -2.53 -0.96
C THR A 117 -15.83 -3.71 -0.20
N VAL A 118 -15.04 -4.72 0.07
CA VAL A 118 -15.42 -5.82 0.95
C VAL A 118 -14.98 -5.49 2.38
N ASN A 119 -15.91 -5.62 3.32
CA ASN A 119 -15.72 -5.20 4.71
C ASN A 119 -15.54 -6.41 5.63
N PHE A 120 -14.33 -6.58 6.13
CA PHE A 120 -13.99 -7.52 7.17
C PHE A 120 -13.98 -6.78 8.50
N ALA A 121 -14.99 -7.00 9.33
CA ALA A 121 -15.11 -6.27 10.59
C ALA A 121 -15.34 -7.18 11.78
N ASP A 122 -14.53 -7.02 12.83
CA ASP A 122 -14.62 -7.75 14.08
C ASP A 122 -14.58 -9.27 13.86
N ILE A 123 -13.69 -9.77 13.01
CA ILE A 123 -13.51 -11.20 12.71
C ILE A 123 -12.18 -11.65 13.31
N GLU A 124 -12.22 -12.74 14.06
CA GLU A 124 -11.02 -13.39 14.60
C GLU A 124 -10.74 -14.68 13.84
N ASP A 125 -9.49 -15.13 13.81
CA ASP A 125 -9.05 -16.44 13.33
C ASP A 125 -9.55 -16.78 11.91
N LEU A 126 -9.35 -15.90 10.93
CA LEU A 126 -9.80 -16.08 9.55
C LEU A 126 -8.61 -16.16 8.59
N TYR A 127 -8.59 -17.25 7.81
CA TYR A 127 -7.72 -17.41 6.65
C TYR A 127 -8.53 -17.17 5.37
N VAL A 128 -8.17 -16.14 4.62
CA VAL A 128 -8.71 -15.83 3.28
C VAL A 128 -7.68 -16.31 2.28
N VAL A 129 -7.99 -17.34 1.52
CA VAL A 129 -7.02 -18.05 0.68
C VAL A 129 -7.47 -18.08 -0.77
N GLY A 130 -6.60 -17.59 -1.66
CA GLY A 130 -6.73 -17.70 -3.11
C GLY A 130 -5.92 -18.89 -3.62
N GLU A 131 -6.56 -19.80 -4.33
CA GLU A 131 -5.93 -20.91 -5.05
C GLU A 131 -5.84 -20.51 -6.53
N ASP A 132 -4.78 -19.80 -6.94
CA ASP A 132 -4.66 -19.15 -8.26
C ASP A 132 -5.85 -18.21 -8.54
N ALA A 133 -6.28 -17.46 -7.55
CA ALA A 133 -7.41 -16.54 -7.62
C ALA A 133 -6.96 -15.11 -7.80
N GLU A 134 -7.57 -14.41 -8.75
CA GLU A 134 -7.40 -12.96 -8.88
C GLU A 134 -8.61 -12.23 -8.29
N TRP A 135 -8.33 -11.30 -7.40
CA TRP A 135 -9.28 -10.31 -6.89
C TRP A 135 -9.19 -9.05 -7.74
N ARG A 136 -10.17 -8.87 -8.62
CA ARG A 136 -10.17 -7.75 -9.57
C ARG A 136 -11.21 -6.71 -9.22
N MET A 137 -10.75 -5.51 -8.88
CA MET A 137 -11.63 -4.37 -8.67
C MET A 137 -12.08 -3.79 -10.01
N THR A 138 -13.36 -3.53 -10.16
CA THR A 138 -13.95 -2.94 -11.36
C THR A 138 -14.48 -1.52 -11.13
N GLU A 139 -14.41 -1.05 -9.89
CA GLU A 139 -14.63 0.34 -9.49
C GLU A 139 -13.42 0.89 -8.73
N TRP A 140 -13.25 2.20 -8.76
CA TRP A 140 -12.18 2.88 -8.04
C TRP A 140 -12.60 3.13 -6.59
N THR A 141 -12.41 2.11 -5.79
CA THR A 141 -12.61 2.10 -4.34
C THR A 141 -11.62 1.15 -3.70
N SER A 142 -11.46 1.15 -2.39
CA SER A 142 -10.63 0.17 -1.68
C SER A 142 -11.11 -1.25 -1.95
N ALA A 143 -10.21 -2.20 -2.09
CA ALA A 143 -10.58 -3.60 -2.27
C ALA A 143 -11.09 -4.20 -0.95
N MET A 144 -10.34 -4.01 0.12
CA MET A 144 -10.66 -4.55 1.43
C MET A 144 -10.57 -3.48 2.52
N ASP A 145 -11.59 -3.42 3.37
CA ASP A 145 -11.61 -2.65 4.60
C ASP A 145 -11.66 -3.63 5.78
N ILE A 146 -10.57 -3.71 6.53
CA ILE A 146 -10.32 -4.74 7.56
C ILE A 146 -10.22 -4.01 8.91
N ARG A 147 -11.22 -4.20 9.78
CA ARG A 147 -11.31 -3.46 11.05
C ARG A 147 -11.52 -4.38 12.24
N ASN A 148 -10.77 -4.11 13.30
CA ASN A 148 -10.88 -4.84 14.56
C ASN A 148 -10.76 -6.37 14.38
N CYS A 149 -10.02 -6.81 13.38
CA CYS A 149 -9.79 -8.23 13.13
C CYS A 149 -8.57 -8.72 13.90
N LYS A 150 -8.58 -9.99 14.28
CA LYS A 150 -7.49 -10.61 15.01
C LYS A 150 -7.12 -11.94 14.40
N ASN A 151 -5.81 -12.22 14.30
CA ASN A 151 -5.28 -13.40 13.66
C ASN A 151 -5.90 -13.59 12.27
N PHE A 152 -5.66 -12.56 11.42
CA PHE A 152 -6.28 -12.43 10.10
C PHE A 152 -5.24 -12.67 9.01
N HIS A 153 -5.53 -13.60 8.11
CA HIS A 153 -4.60 -14.06 7.08
C HIS A 153 -5.16 -13.81 5.69
N ILE A 154 -4.31 -13.32 4.76
CA ILE A 154 -4.58 -13.18 3.33
C ILE A 154 -3.45 -13.88 2.58
N ASN A 155 -3.77 -14.97 1.87
CA ASN A 155 -2.78 -15.81 1.25
C ASN A 155 -3.11 -16.13 -0.21
N GLY A 156 -2.12 -16.04 -1.10
CA GLY A 156 -2.15 -16.66 -2.42
C GLY A 156 -2.98 -15.95 -3.49
N PHE A 157 -3.20 -14.64 -3.36
CA PHE A 157 -3.97 -13.87 -4.32
C PHE A 157 -3.13 -13.05 -5.28
N GLU A 158 -3.68 -12.83 -6.47
CA GLU A 158 -3.39 -11.68 -7.31
C GLU A 158 -4.45 -10.59 -7.10
N PHE A 159 -4.01 -9.32 -7.05
CA PHE A 159 -4.92 -8.17 -6.91
C PHE A 159 -4.67 -7.15 -8.01
N ASP A 160 -5.73 -6.70 -8.67
CA ASP A 160 -5.63 -5.69 -9.72
C ASP A 160 -6.88 -4.81 -9.79
N TYR A 161 -6.77 -3.69 -10.52
CA TYR A 161 -7.88 -2.83 -10.94
C TYR A 161 -8.09 -2.90 -12.45
N HIS A 162 -9.34 -2.99 -12.86
CA HIS A 162 -9.70 -2.91 -14.26
C HIS A 162 -10.92 -1.98 -14.49
N PRO A 163 -10.71 -0.82 -15.13
CA PRO A 163 -9.41 -0.29 -15.53
C PRO A 163 -8.57 0.19 -14.33
N ALA A 164 -7.26 0.09 -14.44
CA ALA A 164 -6.35 0.79 -13.52
C ALA A 164 -6.55 2.30 -13.64
N SER A 165 -6.26 3.05 -12.58
CA SER A 165 -6.38 4.51 -12.60
C SER A 165 -5.22 5.21 -13.30
N THR A 166 -4.21 4.46 -13.69
CA THR A 166 -3.01 4.94 -14.37
C THR A 166 -2.95 4.40 -15.78
N VAL A 167 -2.67 5.27 -16.73
CA VAL A 167 -2.43 4.92 -18.13
C VAL A 167 -1.03 5.30 -18.56
N THR A 168 -0.42 4.49 -19.42
CA THR A 168 0.92 4.74 -19.95
C THR A 168 0.86 4.94 -21.47
N GLY A 169 1.64 5.90 -21.94
CA GLY A 169 1.76 6.17 -23.36
C GLY A 169 3.15 6.65 -23.75
N THR A 170 3.32 6.83 -25.06
CA THR A 170 4.54 7.38 -25.64
C THR A 170 4.24 8.74 -26.26
N VAL A 171 5.07 9.73 -25.98
CA VAL A 171 4.95 11.08 -26.58
C VAL A 171 5.08 10.97 -28.09
N ILE A 172 4.05 11.45 -28.81
CA ILE A 172 4.04 11.50 -30.26
C ILE A 172 4.04 12.94 -30.81
N SER A 173 3.70 13.92 -29.98
CA SER A 173 3.83 15.34 -30.31
C SER A 173 3.72 16.22 -29.08
N THR A 174 4.29 17.43 -29.18
CA THR A 174 4.18 18.51 -28.19
C THR A 174 3.74 19.79 -28.85
N ASP A 175 3.01 20.65 -28.12
CA ASP A 175 2.64 22.01 -28.52
C ASP A 175 3.07 22.99 -27.43
N GLU A 176 4.19 23.65 -27.64
CA GLU A 176 4.75 24.60 -26.65
C GLU A 176 3.83 25.81 -26.41
N ALA A 177 3.13 26.28 -27.46
CA ALA A 177 2.24 27.44 -27.34
C ALA A 177 1.02 27.12 -26.46
N LYS A 178 0.53 25.90 -26.54
CA LYS A 178 -0.58 25.40 -25.72
C LYS A 178 -0.11 24.70 -24.46
N ARG A 179 1.20 24.52 -24.31
CA ARG A 179 1.79 23.72 -23.24
C ARG A 179 1.10 22.37 -23.09
N SER A 180 1.11 21.60 -24.15
CA SER A 180 0.45 20.30 -24.17
C SER A 180 1.30 19.21 -24.81
N VAL A 181 1.05 18.00 -24.35
CA VAL A 181 1.70 16.76 -24.80
C VAL A 181 0.61 15.82 -25.30
N THR A 182 0.85 15.19 -26.44
CA THR A 182 -0.03 14.13 -26.96
C THR A 182 0.71 12.80 -26.88
N LEU A 183 0.06 11.84 -26.21
CA LEU A 183 0.54 10.50 -25.98
C LEU A 183 -0.20 9.50 -26.87
N LYS A 184 0.51 8.59 -27.50
CA LYS A 184 -0.08 7.35 -28.02
C LYS A 184 -0.12 6.36 -26.85
N LEU A 185 -1.33 5.94 -26.46
CA LEU A 185 -1.50 4.98 -25.37
C LEU A 185 -1.14 3.57 -25.80
N GLY A 186 -0.74 2.75 -24.83
CA GLY A 186 -0.60 1.30 -25.00
C GLY A 186 -1.96 0.65 -25.24
N GLU A 187 -1.98 -0.47 -25.94
CA GLU A 187 -3.23 -1.12 -26.37
C GLU A 187 -4.11 -1.64 -25.21
N GLU A 188 -3.53 -1.85 -24.03
CA GLU A 188 -4.27 -2.28 -22.82
C GLU A 188 -5.09 -1.16 -22.17
N PHE A 189 -4.85 0.12 -22.50
CA PHE A 189 -5.46 1.26 -21.81
C PHE A 189 -6.71 1.76 -22.55
N ASP A 190 -7.89 1.32 -22.12
CA ASP A 190 -9.17 1.85 -22.61
C ASP A 190 -9.67 2.98 -21.70
N MET A 191 -9.62 4.22 -22.20
CA MET A 191 -10.10 5.42 -21.50
C MET A 191 -11.54 5.80 -21.85
N SER A 192 -12.31 4.91 -22.44
CA SER A 192 -13.74 5.15 -22.73
C SER A 192 -14.60 5.17 -21.46
N ASP A 193 -14.08 4.63 -20.36
CA ASP A 193 -14.74 4.65 -19.05
C ASP A 193 -14.92 6.08 -18.53
N SER A 194 -16.10 6.36 -17.96
CA SER A 194 -16.47 7.68 -17.46
C SER A 194 -15.56 8.22 -16.34
N ARG A 195 -14.87 7.35 -15.63
CA ARG A 195 -13.91 7.69 -14.55
C ARG A 195 -12.73 8.48 -15.07
N PHE A 196 -12.30 8.24 -16.29
CA PHE A 196 -11.25 9.03 -16.94
C PHE A 196 -11.72 10.43 -17.42
N ASN A 197 -13.01 10.76 -17.27
CA ASN A 197 -13.56 12.09 -17.55
C ASN A 197 -13.18 12.61 -18.95
N GLY A 198 -13.16 11.74 -19.97
CA GLY A 198 -12.77 12.07 -21.33
C GLY A 198 -11.30 12.52 -21.48
N GLY A 199 -10.44 12.03 -20.60
CA GLY A 199 -8.99 12.36 -20.56
C GLY A 199 -8.61 13.53 -19.63
N LYS A 200 -9.58 14.16 -18.96
CA LYS A 200 -9.31 15.28 -18.05
C LYS A 200 -8.91 14.78 -16.67
N VAL A 201 -7.66 15.03 -16.29
CA VAL A 201 -7.17 14.77 -14.93
C VAL A 201 -7.73 15.81 -13.97
N LYS A 202 -8.49 15.37 -12.96
CA LYS A 202 -9.00 16.23 -11.88
C LYS A 202 -8.10 16.19 -10.66
N TYR A 203 -7.56 15.03 -10.39
CA TYR A 203 -6.67 14.73 -9.29
C TYR A 203 -5.77 13.58 -9.73
N GLY A 204 -4.46 13.76 -9.62
CA GLY A 204 -3.54 12.72 -10.10
C GLY A 204 -2.15 13.29 -10.41
N SER A 205 -1.43 12.60 -11.27
CA SER A 205 -0.06 12.96 -11.60
C SER A 205 0.26 12.67 -13.07
N TYR A 206 1.29 13.32 -13.53
CA TYR A 206 1.96 13.10 -14.81
C TYR A 206 3.43 12.80 -14.50
N MET A 207 3.97 11.73 -15.05
CA MET A 207 5.34 11.30 -14.83
C MET A 207 5.98 10.87 -16.13
N GLU A 208 7.11 11.48 -16.45
CA GLU A 208 8.00 11.05 -17.54
C GLU A 208 8.96 9.98 -17.06
N TYR A 209 9.37 9.10 -17.98
CA TYR A 209 10.31 8.02 -17.70
C TYR A 209 11.45 8.03 -18.70
N VAL A 210 12.63 7.75 -18.20
CA VAL A 210 13.83 7.54 -19.01
C VAL A 210 14.24 6.07 -18.93
N TRP A 211 14.78 5.55 -20.04
CA TRP A 211 15.38 4.22 -20.03
C TRP A 211 16.71 4.26 -19.32
N ASP A 212 16.90 3.44 -18.32
CA ASP A 212 18.17 3.29 -17.61
C ASP A 212 18.83 1.99 -18.00
N GLU A 213 20.01 2.08 -18.62
CA GLU A 213 20.79 0.93 -19.09
C GLU A 213 21.33 0.08 -17.93
N THR A 214 21.54 0.68 -16.77
CA THR A 214 22.07 -0.02 -15.60
C THR A 214 21.05 -0.99 -15.03
N TYR A 215 19.79 -0.56 -14.98
CA TYR A 215 18.69 -1.38 -14.49
C TYR A 215 17.97 -2.16 -15.59
N GLY A 216 18.20 -1.82 -16.86
CA GLY A 216 17.45 -2.39 -17.97
C GLY A 216 15.95 -2.13 -17.88
N ALA A 217 15.57 -0.97 -17.36
CA ALA A 217 14.20 -0.61 -17.07
C ALA A 217 13.93 0.88 -17.28
N TYR A 218 12.66 1.25 -17.39
CA TYR A 218 12.22 2.64 -17.32
C TYR A 218 12.18 3.11 -15.88
N ILE A 219 12.88 4.20 -15.58
CA ILE A 219 12.87 4.85 -14.26
C ILE A 219 12.23 6.25 -14.35
N PRO A 220 11.61 6.76 -13.28
CA PRO A 220 11.05 8.11 -13.27
C PRO A 220 12.10 9.18 -13.55
N ASP A 221 11.79 10.11 -14.47
CA ASP A 221 12.57 11.32 -14.64
C ASP A 221 12.15 12.35 -13.57
N LYS A 222 13.03 12.65 -12.63
CA LYS A 222 12.76 13.58 -11.52
C LYS A 222 12.33 14.97 -11.98
N ASP A 223 12.82 15.41 -13.13
CA ASP A 223 12.50 16.71 -13.71
C ASP A 223 11.19 16.69 -14.52
N GLY A 224 10.71 15.50 -14.87
CA GLY A 224 9.48 15.29 -15.64
C GLY A 224 8.24 14.95 -14.79
N MET A 225 8.28 15.19 -13.48
CA MET A 225 7.16 14.90 -12.59
C MET A 225 6.30 16.13 -12.31
N LEU A 226 5.03 16.05 -12.64
CA LEU A 226 4.03 17.08 -12.34
C LEU A 226 2.86 16.45 -11.56
N ARG A 227 2.54 17.02 -10.41
CA ARG A 227 1.41 16.57 -9.56
C ARG A 227 0.25 17.55 -9.68
N TYR A 228 -0.93 17.00 -9.77
CA TYR A 228 -2.18 17.75 -9.67
C TYR A 228 -2.81 17.50 -8.29
N ASN A 229 -3.12 18.58 -7.59
CA ASN A 229 -3.80 18.50 -6.29
C ASN A 229 -4.98 19.48 -6.25
N SER A 230 -6.18 18.96 -5.98
CA SER A 230 -7.43 19.73 -5.90
C SER A 230 -7.60 20.55 -4.62
N THR A 231 -6.66 20.51 -3.67
CA THR A 231 -6.79 21.16 -2.34
C THR A 231 -6.47 22.66 -2.29
N GLY A 232 -6.44 23.35 -3.43
CA GLY A 232 -6.53 24.83 -3.50
C GLY A 232 -5.25 25.63 -3.18
N ASP A 233 -4.22 25.04 -2.58
CA ASP A 233 -3.02 25.74 -2.13
C ASP A 233 -1.77 25.49 -2.99
N ARG A 234 -1.89 24.69 -4.04
CA ARG A 234 -0.79 24.43 -4.97
C ARG A 234 -1.23 24.73 -6.40
N VAL A 235 -0.31 25.30 -7.17
CA VAL A 235 -0.50 25.58 -8.59
C VAL A 235 -1.01 24.32 -9.30
N GLU A 236 -2.18 24.42 -9.93
CA GLU A 236 -2.74 23.34 -10.75
C GLU A 236 -1.86 23.16 -11.98
N ASN A 237 -0.99 22.18 -11.96
CA ASN A 237 -0.06 21.95 -13.06
C ASN A 237 -0.76 21.36 -14.29
N LEU A 238 -1.76 20.50 -14.08
CA LEU A 238 -2.55 19.91 -15.16
C LEU A 238 -3.90 20.63 -15.26
N VAL A 239 -4.14 21.33 -16.36
CA VAL A 239 -5.35 22.16 -16.55
C VAL A 239 -6.36 21.56 -17.49
N GLY A 240 -6.04 20.47 -18.17
CA GLY A 240 -6.94 19.85 -19.11
C GLY A 240 -6.40 18.56 -19.67
N GLY A 241 -7.28 17.86 -20.38
CA GLY A 241 -6.92 16.67 -21.12
C GLY A 241 -8.06 16.29 -22.06
N SER A 242 -7.76 15.50 -23.07
CA SER A 242 -8.74 14.95 -23.98
C SER A 242 -8.26 13.59 -24.52
N TYR A 243 -9.16 12.64 -24.57
CA TYR A 243 -8.92 11.34 -25.17
C TYR A 243 -9.60 11.25 -26.53
N ASP A 244 -8.86 10.85 -27.55
CA ASP A 244 -9.37 10.51 -28.88
C ASP A 244 -9.39 8.98 -29.05
N PRO A 245 -10.56 8.33 -28.96
CA PRO A 245 -10.65 6.88 -29.07
C PRO A 245 -10.32 6.35 -30.48
N ALA A 246 -10.50 7.17 -31.51
CA ALA A 246 -10.22 6.74 -32.90
C ALA A 246 -8.71 6.70 -33.18
N ALA A 247 -7.97 7.67 -32.62
CA ALA A 247 -6.51 7.71 -32.71
C ALA A 247 -5.84 6.95 -31.57
N HIS A 248 -6.58 6.58 -30.53
CA HIS A 248 -6.08 6.02 -29.28
C HIS A 248 -4.98 6.90 -28.65
N THR A 249 -5.29 8.19 -28.52
CA THR A 249 -4.36 9.18 -28.03
C THR A 249 -4.94 10.00 -26.88
N LEU A 250 -4.07 10.36 -25.93
CA LEU A 250 -4.38 11.24 -24.82
C LEU A 250 -3.57 12.51 -24.94
N THR A 251 -4.25 13.65 -24.97
CA THR A 251 -3.60 14.96 -24.90
C THR A 251 -3.74 15.54 -23.50
N ILE A 252 -2.64 15.91 -22.86
CA ILE A 252 -2.58 16.56 -21.55
C ILE A 252 -2.13 18.00 -21.73
N ALA A 253 -2.80 18.94 -21.06
CA ALA A 253 -2.47 20.36 -21.07
C ALA A 253 -2.06 20.85 -19.68
N PHE A 254 -1.06 21.71 -19.62
CA PHE A 254 -0.44 22.21 -18.40
C PHE A 254 -0.71 23.71 -18.19
N SER A 255 -0.77 24.13 -16.93
CA SER A 255 -0.91 25.56 -16.57
C SER A 255 0.32 26.39 -16.94
N ALA A 256 0.17 27.72 -16.94
CA ALA A 256 1.28 28.63 -17.20
C ALA A 256 2.40 28.52 -16.16
N ASP A 257 2.03 28.19 -14.94
CA ASP A 257 2.94 28.16 -13.78
C ASP A 257 3.42 26.73 -13.45
N SER A 258 3.18 25.77 -14.35
CA SER A 258 3.47 24.35 -14.12
C SER A 258 4.96 24.00 -14.14
N GLY A 259 5.82 24.88 -14.62
CA GLY A 259 7.20 24.52 -14.94
C GLY A 259 7.30 23.58 -16.16
N TYR A 260 6.24 23.52 -16.99
CA TYR A 260 6.19 22.67 -18.17
C TYR A 260 7.42 22.88 -19.06
N ARG A 261 8.03 21.77 -19.41
CA ARG A 261 8.99 21.66 -20.52
C ARG A 261 8.43 20.66 -21.52
N ALA A 262 8.65 20.87 -22.79
CA ALA A 262 8.24 19.93 -23.81
C ALA A 262 9.13 18.66 -23.71
N PRO A 263 8.58 17.49 -23.47
CA PRO A 263 9.34 16.25 -23.54
C PRO A 263 9.67 15.92 -24.99
N ASP A 264 10.71 15.14 -25.18
CA ASP A 264 11.07 14.63 -26.50
C ASP A 264 10.05 13.60 -26.99
N GLU A 265 9.82 13.57 -28.31
CA GLU A 265 9.05 12.48 -28.93
C GLU A 265 9.71 11.12 -28.63
N GLY A 266 8.91 10.14 -28.30
CA GLY A 266 9.38 8.81 -27.86
C GLY A 266 9.50 8.66 -26.34
N THR A 267 9.43 9.73 -25.56
CA THR A 267 9.43 9.66 -24.09
C THR A 267 8.22 8.86 -23.60
N LYS A 268 8.44 7.94 -22.67
CA LYS A 268 7.37 7.22 -21.98
C LYS A 268 6.79 8.08 -20.87
N VAL A 269 5.47 8.06 -20.74
CA VAL A 269 4.74 8.86 -19.76
C VAL A 269 3.63 8.03 -19.14
N SER A 270 3.51 8.11 -17.81
CA SER A 270 2.32 7.63 -17.09
C SER A 270 1.49 8.80 -16.60
N VAL A 271 0.17 8.68 -16.74
CA VAL A 271 -0.81 9.65 -16.23
C VAL A 271 -1.74 8.94 -15.27
N SER A 272 -1.75 9.41 -14.02
CA SER A 272 -2.64 8.88 -12.98
C SER A 272 -3.88 9.76 -12.81
N TYR A 273 -5.02 9.12 -12.58
CA TYR A 273 -6.33 9.76 -12.35
C TYR A 273 -6.79 9.67 -10.90
N THR A 274 -5.98 9.08 -10.04
CA THR A 274 -6.14 9.03 -8.58
C THR A 274 -4.78 9.28 -7.91
N MET A 275 -4.76 9.58 -6.62
CA MET A 275 -3.51 9.74 -5.87
C MET A 275 -3.62 9.20 -4.44
N TYR A 276 -4.32 9.87 -3.53
CA TYR A 276 -4.41 9.49 -2.12
C TYR A 276 -5.84 9.09 -1.70
N GLU A 277 -6.75 8.90 -2.65
CA GLU A 277 -8.19 8.78 -2.36
C GLU A 277 -8.55 7.44 -1.72
N TYR A 278 -7.88 6.35 -2.13
CA TYR A 278 -8.21 5.00 -1.72
C TYR A 278 -6.94 4.16 -1.52
N GLY A 279 -6.84 3.49 -0.37
CA GLY A 279 -5.88 2.39 -0.20
C GLY A 279 -6.46 1.08 -0.75
N MET A 280 -5.63 0.20 -1.29
CA MET A 280 -6.11 -1.13 -1.70
C MET A 280 -6.59 -1.92 -0.49
N PHE A 281 -5.74 -2.02 0.52
CA PHE A 281 -6.03 -2.66 1.79
C PHE A 281 -6.03 -1.61 2.90
N MET A 282 -7.12 -1.55 3.65
CA MET A 282 -7.27 -0.64 4.79
C MET A 282 -7.37 -1.47 6.07
N PHE A 283 -6.26 -1.61 6.79
CA PHE A 283 -6.24 -2.28 8.09
C PHE A 283 -6.36 -1.26 9.21
N GLN A 284 -7.33 -1.44 10.10
CA GLN A 284 -7.55 -0.52 11.20
C GLN A 284 -7.81 -1.27 12.51
N SER A 285 -7.00 -0.99 13.52
CA SER A 285 -7.14 -1.56 14.87
C SER A 285 -7.17 -3.10 14.87
N CYS A 286 -6.34 -3.71 14.02
CA CYS A 286 -6.20 -5.16 13.93
C CYS A 286 -5.06 -5.67 14.79
N GLU A 287 -5.11 -6.95 15.16
CA GLU A 287 -4.04 -7.64 15.90
C GLU A 287 -3.65 -8.90 15.14
N LYS A 288 -2.35 -9.08 14.88
CA LYS A 288 -1.80 -10.23 14.15
C LYS A 288 -2.38 -10.36 12.75
N VAL A 289 -1.94 -9.49 11.87
CA VAL A 289 -2.27 -9.54 10.43
C VAL A 289 -1.14 -10.25 9.70
N TYR A 290 -1.50 -11.23 8.90
CA TYR A 290 -0.57 -12.01 8.09
C TYR A 290 -0.93 -11.91 6.62
N MET A 291 0.06 -11.63 5.79
CA MET A 291 -0.06 -11.65 4.32
C MET A 291 1.05 -12.54 3.76
N GLU A 292 0.67 -13.55 3.01
CA GLU A 292 1.61 -14.55 2.46
C GLU A 292 1.35 -14.78 0.98
N SER A 293 2.39 -14.63 0.14
CA SER A 293 2.34 -14.98 -1.29
C SER A 293 1.25 -14.27 -2.07
N ASN A 294 1.19 -12.93 -1.95
CA ASN A 294 0.24 -12.12 -2.70
C ASN A 294 0.96 -11.22 -3.71
N ASP A 295 0.36 -11.02 -4.88
CA ASP A 295 0.82 -10.05 -5.88
C ASP A 295 -0.22 -8.95 -6.07
N VAL A 296 0.19 -7.69 -5.95
CA VAL A 296 -0.62 -6.51 -6.23
C VAL A 296 -0.06 -5.80 -7.45
N TYR A 297 -0.87 -5.64 -8.48
CA TYR A 297 -0.43 -5.07 -9.76
C TYR A 297 -0.83 -3.61 -9.96
N ALA A 298 -1.82 -3.13 -9.24
CA ALA A 298 -2.21 -1.73 -9.25
C ALA A 298 -2.86 -1.31 -7.92
N SER A 299 -2.69 -0.05 -7.56
CA SER A 299 -3.41 0.60 -6.48
C SER A 299 -3.79 2.03 -6.85
N LEU A 300 -4.91 2.52 -6.32
CA LEU A 300 -5.46 3.86 -6.60
C LEU A 300 -4.81 4.96 -5.76
N GLY A 301 -4.07 4.59 -4.75
CA GLY A 301 -3.39 5.44 -3.80
C GLY A 301 -2.31 4.62 -3.12
N MET A 302 -2.25 4.66 -1.80
CA MET A 302 -1.42 3.78 -1.00
C MET A 302 -1.91 2.33 -1.16
N THR A 303 -1.00 1.36 -1.15
CA THR A 303 -1.41 -0.04 -1.36
C THR A 303 -1.83 -0.70 -0.05
N PHE A 304 -0.91 -0.83 0.89
CA PHE A 304 -1.17 -1.41 2.20
C PHE A 304 -1.21 -0.30 3.24
N VAL A 305 -2.40 0.06 3.71
CA VAL A 305 -2.59 1.12 4.70
C VAL A 305 -2.93 0.49 6.04
N THR A 306 -2.10 0.75 7.04
CA THR A 306 -2.28 0.18 8.37
C THR A 306 -2.34 1.29 9.42
N TYR A 307 -3.44 1.31 10.18
CA TYR A 307 -3.65 2.22 11.31
C TYR A 307 -3.84 1.43 12.60
N ASN A 308 -3.00 1.65 13.58
CA ASN A 308 -3.07 1.00 14.90
C ASN A 308 -3.11 -0.54 14.80
N VAL A 309 -2.32 -1.10 13.90
CA VAL A 309 -2.18 -2.54 13.79
C VAL A 309 -1.11 -3.00 14.76
N LYS A 310 -1.44 -4.00 15.57
CA LYS A 310 -0.50 -4.72 16.40
C LYS A 310 -0.07 -5.99 15.70
N ASP A 311 1.22 -6.15 15.49
CA ASP A 311 1.85 -7.31 14.87
C ASP A 311 1.40 -7.49 13.41
N LEU A 312 2.19 -6.96 12.48
CA LEU A 312 2.02 -7.08 11.03
C LEU A 312 3.12 -7.98 10.45
N TYR A 313 2.72 -9.03 9.76
CA TYR A 313 3.63 -9.99 9.15
C TYR A 313 3.32 -10.14 7.66
N MET A 314 4.29 -9.77 6.81
CA MET A 314 4.18 -9.86 5.35
C MET A 314 5.37 -10.65 4.81
N ASN A 315 5.07 -11.71 4.07
CA ASN A 315 6.08 -12.51 3.38
C ASN A 315 5.64 -12.75 1.94
N ARG A 316 6.56 -12.56 0.98
CA ARG A 316 6.26 -12.74 -0.45
C ARG A 316 4.97 -12.01 -0.88
N THR A 317 4.72 -10.86 -0.27
CA THR A 317 3.58 -9.99 -0.60
C THR A 317 4.13 -8.80 -1.37
N ASN A 318 3.85 -8.79 -2.67
CA ASN A 318 4.52 -7.91 -3.62
C ASN A 318 3.59 -6.81 -4.10
N LEU A 319 4.15 -5.63 -4.32
CA LEU A 319 3.62 -4.58 -5.16
C LEU A 319 4.52 -4.52 -6.40
N ARG A 320 4.07 -5.05 -7.53
CA ARG A 320 4.90 -5.21 -8.70
C ARG A 320 4.16 -4.98 -10.01
N LEU A 321 4.88 -4.66 -11.06
CA LEU A 321 4.32 -4.57 -12.39
C LEU A 321 3.85 -5.95 -12.87
N ARG A 322 2.67 -5.98 -13.51
CA ARG A 322 2.16 -7.23 -14.11
C ARG A 322 3.01 -7.59 -15.31
N GLU A 323 3.46 -8.82 -15.39
CA GLU A 323 4.24 -9.31 -16.53
C GLU A 323 3.48 -9.15 -17.83
N GLY A 324 4.15 -8.61 -18.85
CA GLY A 324 3.56 -8.35 -20.16
C GLY A 324 2.66 -7.12 -20.24
N SER A 325 2.43 -6.40 -19.13
CA SER A 325 1.72 -5.11 -19.13
C SER A 325 2.63 -3.98 -19.62
N GLU A 326 2.03 -2.95 -20.21
CA GLU A 326 2.72 -1.70 -20.57
C GLU A 326 2.72 -0.67 -19.43
N ARG A 327 2.21 -1.03 -18.24
CA ARG A 327 2.21 -0.16 -17.06
C ARG A 327 3.63 0.11 -16.59
N LEU A 328 3.89 1.36 -16.19
CA LEU A 328 5.15 1.78 -15.57
C LEU A 328 4.95 2.26 -14.12
N MET A 329 3.76 2.05 -13.57
CA MET A 329 3.39 2.45 -12.22
C MET A 329 2.44 1.41 -11.60
N THR A 330 2.72 1.03 -10.36
CA THR A 330 1.91 0.09 -9.57
C THR A 330 0.96 0.80 -8.62
N SER A 331 1.46 1.82 -7.90
CA SER A 331 0.66 2.61 -6.98
C SER A 331 0.88 4.10 -7.22
N THR A 332 -0.15 4.90 -6.93
CA THR A 332 -0.09 6.35 -7.10
C THR A 332 0.38 7.08 -5.84
N ALA A 333 0.65 6.33 -4.77
CA ALA A 333 1.21 6.77 -3.49
C ALA A 333 2.03 5.63 -2.87
N ASP A 334 2.17 5.58 -1.53
CA ASP A 334 3.04 4.63 -0.84
C ASP A 334 2.67 3.16 -1.11
N GLY A 335 3.67 2.30 -1.14
CA GLY A 335 3.47 0.85 -1.14
C GLY A 335 2.87 0.40 0.21
N LEU A 336 3.62 0.51 1.29
CA LEU A 336 3.15 0.29 2.65
C LEU A 336 3.12 1.61 3.42
N HIS A 337 1.96 2.00 3.93
CA HIS A 337 1.79 3.14 4.83
C HIS A 337 1.37 2.67 6.22
N ALA A 338 2.32 2.58 7.13
CA ALA A 338 2.09 2.11 8.48
C ALA A 338 2.10 3.27 9.47
N ASN A 339 0.97 3.49 10.13
CA ASN A 339 0.79 4.62 10.99
C ASN A 339 0.24 4.23 12.37
N GLY A 340 0.96 4.60 13.44
CA GLY A 340 0.60 4.27 14.81
C GLY A 340 0.59 2.77 15.10
N CYS A 341 1.31 1.98 14.30
CA CYS A 341 1.42 0.54 14.49
C CYS A 341 2.39 0.21 15.62
N TYR A 342 2.23 -0.95 16.24
CA TYR A 342 3.03 -1.37 17.39
C TYR A 342 3.19 -2.89 17.42
N GLY A 343 4.04 -3.40 18.33
CA GLY A 343 4.44 -4.80 18.33
C GLY A 343 5.47 -5.08 17.22
N ASP A 344 5.37 -6.24 16.60
CA ASP A 344 6.25 -6.64 15.52
C ASP A 344 5.76 -6.14 14.17
N MET A 345 6.67 -5.62 13.34
CA MET A 345 6.42 -5.35 11.93
C MET A 345 7.50 -6.07 11.13
N ILE A 346 7.11 -7.14 10.45
CA ILE A 346 8.03 -8.00 9.71
C ILE A 346 7.58 -8.04 8.26
N VAL A 347 8.40 -7.50 7.35
CA VAL A 347 8.21 -7.57 5.90
C VAL A 347 9.43 -8.26 5.31
N THR A 348 9.21 -9.44 4.72
CA THR A 348 10.28 -10.28 4.19
C THR A 348 9.97 -10.75 2.78
N ASN A 349 11.02 -11.04 1.99
CA ASN A 349 10.92 -11.65 0.66
C ASN A 349 9.91 -10.94 -0.27
N SER A 350 9.67 -9.65 -0.05
CA SER A 350 8.67 -8.86 -0.76
C SER A 350 9.32 -7.85 -1.68
N LEU A 351 8.69 -7.61 -2.82
CA LEU A 351 9.13 -6.63 -3.81
C LEU A 351 8.14 -5.47 -3.83
N TYR A 352 8.62 -4.25 -3.64
CA TYR A 352 7.87 -3.02 -3.88
C TYR A 352 8.55 -2.25 -5.01
N GLU A 353 7.93 -2.23 -6.18
CA GLU A 353 8.48 -1.55 -7.35
C GLU A 353 7.48 -0.58 -7.97
N ALA A 354 8.00 0.43 -8.64
CA ALA A 354 7.23 1.37 -9.45
C ALA A 354 6.10 2.08 -8.68
N SER A 355 6.22 2.24 -7.36
CA SER A 355 5.36 3.12 -6.57
C SER A 355 5.70 4.58 -6.88
N HIS A 356 4.69 5.46 -6.81
CA HIS A 356 4.84 6.88 -7.12
C HIS A 356 5.25 7.72 -5.90
N ASP A 357 5.34 7.11 -4.74
CA ASP A 357 5.81 7.68 -3.47
C ASP A 357 6.66 6.63 -2.75
N ASP A 358 6.74 6.65 -1.44
CA ASP A 358 7.58 5.76 -0.64
C ASP A 358 7.24 4.28 -0.87
N ALA A 359 8.24 3.43 -0.98
CA ALA A 359 8.01 1.98 -0.96
C ALA A 359 7.40 1.56 0.39
N MET A 360 7.93 2.13 1.49
CA MET A 360 7.40 1.95 2.83
C MET A 360 7.52 3.27 3.62
N ASN A 361 6.40 3.73 4.16
CA ASN A 361 6.31 4.87 5.06
C ASN A 361 5.84 4.36 6.43
N ILE A 362 6.73 4.40 7.42
CA ILE A 362 6.42 3.97 8.78
C ILE A 362 6.46 5.21 9.66
N CYS A 363 5.32 5.63 10.16
CA CYS A 363 5.19 6.88 10.89
C CYS A 363 4.22 6.79 12.08
N SER A 364 4.28 7.80 12.93
CA SER A 364 3.24 8.09 13.89
C SER A 364 3.10 9.61 14.02
N PHE A 365 2.01 10.08 14.60
CA PHE A 365 1.76 11.49 14.79
C PHE A 365 1.86 11.87 16.25
N TYR A 366 2.35 13.08 16.51
CA TYR A 366 2.28 13.66 17.82
C TYR A 366 0.84 14.03 18.15
N ASN A 367 0.43 13.78 19.39
CA ASN A 367 -0.82 14.25 19.92
C ASN A 367 -0.57 15.54 20.72
N THR A 368 -1.44 16.52 20.58
CA THR A 368 -1.31 17.77 21.32
C THR A 368 -2.06 17.69 22.63
N VAL A 369 -1.38 17.97 23.74
CA VAL A 369 -2.04 18.19 25.02
C VAL A 369 -2.61 19.61 25.04
N SER A 370 -3.91 19.74 25.03
CA SER A 370 -4.61 21.03 25.03
C SER A 370 -4.81 21.58 26.43
N SER A 371 -4.96 20.71 27.43
CA SER A 371 -5.07 21.05 28.85
C SER A 371 -4.81 19.83 29.72
N TYR A 372 -4.62 20.09 31.02
CA TYR A 372 -4.48 19.03 32.02
C TYR A 372 -5.07 19.44 33.37
N ALA A 373 -5.49 18.45 34.14
CA ALA A 373 -5.95 18.64 35.52
C ALA A 373 -5.75 17.37 36.36
N GLY A 374 -5.02 17.52 37.47
CA GLY A 374 -4.73 16.37 38.34
C GLY A 374 -3.85 15.33 37.65
N ASN A 375 -4.41 14.21 37.30
CA ASN A 375 -3.75 13.15 36.53
C ASN A 375 -4.44 12.89 35.18
N THR A 376 -5.18 13.87 34.66
CA THR A 376 -5.88 13.77 33.38
C THR A 376 -5.31 14.78 32.39
N LEU A 377 -4.93 14.29 31.22
CA LEU A 377 -4.53 15.06 30.03
C LEU A 377 -5.69 15.09 29.04
N VAL A 378 -6.00 16.25 28.52
CA VAL A 378 -6.93 16.40 27.38
C VAL A 378 -6.10 16.47 26.11
N CYS A 379 -6.20 15.46 25.28
CA CYS A 379 -5.41 15.31 24.07
C CYS A 379 -6.29 15.44 22.82
N GLY A 380 -5.69 15.94 21.74
CA GLY A 380 -6.29 15.95 20.41
C GLY A 380 -5.30 15.39 19.39
N ALA A 381 -5.83 14.73 18.35
CA ALA A 381 -5.02 14.33 17.22
C ALA A 381 -4.53 15.58 16.46
N SER A 382 -3.28 15.55 15.99
CA SER A 382 -2.69 16.63 15.20
C SER A 382 -3.35 16.81 13.82
N SER A 383 -4.14 15.81 13.40
CA SER A 383 -4.87 15.80 12.13
C SER A 383 -6.25 15.16 12.32
N ALA A 384 -7.26 15.73 11.68
CA ALA A 384 -8.64 15.22 11.68
C ALA A 384 -8.79 13.84 11.02
N THR A 385 -7.78 13.37 10.30
CA THR A 385 -7.78 12.07 9.60
C THR A 385 -7.22 10.94 10.45
N THR A 386 -6.70 11.23 11.64
CA THR A 386 -5.93 10.28 12.42
C THR A 386 -6.52 10.11 13.80
N ASN A 387 -7.39 9.14 13.95
CA ASN A 387 -7.76 8.60 15.25
C ASN A 387 -6.64 7.65 15.70
N TYR A 388 -5.72 8.15 16.52
CA TYR A 388 -4.75 7.26 17.19
C TYR A 388 -5.29 6.93 18.56
N PRO A 389 -5.70 5.72 18.79
CA PRO A 389 -5.93 5.30 20.14
C PRO A 389 -4.57 5.12 20.80
N ILE A 390 -4.24 6.05 21.67
CA ILE A 390 -3.42 5.72 22.81
C ILE A 390 -4.25 4.77 23.65
N MET A 391 -3.66 3.65 24.05
CA MET A 391 -4.39 2.60 24.78
C MET A 391 -4.02 2.62 26.27
N GLU A 392 -4.87 1.99 27.06
CA GLU A 392 -4.56 1.72 28.46
C GLU A 392 -3.34 0.79 28.54
N GLY A 393 -2.36 1.18 29.34
CA GLY A 393 -1.06 0.51 29.47
C GLY A 393 0.05 1.12 28.63
N ASP A 394 -0.24 2.00 27.70
CA ASP A 394 0.78 2.68 26.90
C ASP A 394 1.63 3.61 27.77
N VAL A 395 2.90 3.69 27.41
CA VAL A 395 3.83 4.67 27.97
C VAL A 395 3.88 5.86 27.02
N ILE A 396 3.54 7.03 27.53
CA ILE A 396 3.56 8.28 26.78
C ILE A 396 4.65 9.20 27.30
N GLU A 397 5.27 9.90 26.38
CA GLU A 397 6.27 10.93 26.66
C GLU A 397 5.72 12.30 26.31
N ILE A 398 5.83 13.28 27.20
CA ILE A 398 5.40 14.65 26.97
C ILE A 398 6.62 15.50 26.71
N TYR A 399 6.59 16.20 25.59
CA TYR A 399 7.67 17.09 25.16
C TYR A 399 7.21 18.54 25.13
N ASP A 400 8.12 19.45 25.43
CA ASP A 400 7.92 20.87 25.16
C ASP A 400 7.88 21.09 23.62
N PRO A 401 6.84 21.71 23.08
CA PRO A 401 6.67 21.82 21.62
C PRO A 401 7.67 22.76 20.94
N GLN A 402 8.40 23.59 21.70
CA GLN A 402 9.37 24.54 21.14
C GLN A 402 10.80 24.03 21.23
N SER A 403 11.17 23.47 22.38
CA SER A 403 12.53 22.97 22.61
C SER A 403 12.68 21.49 22.24
N MET A 404 11.59 20.76 22.16
CA MET A 404 11.57 19.29 22.02
C MET A 404 12.27 18.59 23.20
N GLU A 405 12.34 19.25 24.35
CA GLU A 405 12.83 18.62 25.57
C GLU A 405 11.76 17.76 26.22
N LEU A 406 12.16 16.58 26.66
CA LEU A 406 11.28 15.68 27.40
C LEU A 406 10.91 16.33 28.75
N ILE A 407 9.62 16.55 28.96
CA ILE A 407 9.09 17.07 30.20
C ILE A 407 8.93 15.94 31.22
N GLU A 408 8.22 14.88 30.82
CA GLU A 408 7.92 13.75 31.71
C GLU A 408 7.37 12.56 30.92
N THR A 409 7.48 11.37 31.53
CA THR A 409 6.92 10.12 31.03
C THR A 409 5.80 9.63 31.93
N TYR A 410 4.71 9.17 31.36
CA TYR A 410 3.54 8.65 32.07
C TYR A 410 3.08 7.31 31.53
N THR A 411 2.44 6.49 32.37
CA THR A 411 1.69 5.31 31.93
C THR A 411 0.20 5.64 31.85
N VAL A 412 -0.44 5.32 30.76
CA VAL A 412 -1.87 5.53 30.55
C VAL A 412 -2.66 4.50 31.34
N VAL A 413 -3.51 4.98 32.27
CA VAL A 413 -4.35 4.13 33.10
C VAL A 413 -5.76 3.98 32.51
N LYS A 414 -6.23 5.03 31.81
CA LYS A 414 -7.55 5.04 31.20
C LYS A 414 -7.59 5.98 30.02
N VAL A 415 -8.30 5.57 28.97
CA VAL A 415 -8.61 6.38 27.79
C VAL A 415 -10.12 6.61 27.72
N THR A 416 -10.54 7.87 27.56
CA THR A 416 -11.94 8.21 27.35
C THR A 416 -12.05 9.02 26.06
N ALA A 417 -12.55 8.40 24.99
CA ALA A 417 -12.69 9.03 23.68
C ALA A 417 -13.87 10.03 23.66
N LEU A 418 -13.62 11.21 23.10
CA LEU A 418 -14.58 12.32 22.97
C LEU A 418 -14.59 12.84 21.50
N GLY A 419 -14.83 11.97 20.54
CA GLY A 419 -14.74 12.31 19.12
C GLY A 419 -13.29 12.43 18.63
N LEU A 420 -12.87 13.64 18.18
CA LEU A 420 -11.49 13.91 17.74
C LEU A 420 -10.52 14.26 18.89
N SER A 421 -11.03 14.33 20.12
CA SER A 421 -10.25 14.50 21.33
C SER A 421 -10.48 13.33 22.27
N TYR A 422 -9.58 13.16 23.22
CA TYR A 422 -9.70 12.13 24.25
C TYR A 422 -9.00 12.57 25.53
N ASP A 423 -9.56 12.08 26.65
CA ASP A 423 -8.99 12.25 27.97
C ASP A 423 -8.12 11.04 28.29
N LEU A 424 -6.85 11.29 28.63
CA LEU A 424 -5.94 10.30 29.14
C LEU A 424 -5.78 10.46 30.66
N THR A 425 -6.22 9.47 31.43
CA THR A 425 -5.87 9.38 32.82
C THR A 425 -4.51 8.66 32.93
N VAL A 426 -3.57 9.27 33.61
CA VAL A 426 -2.20 8.74 33.76
C VAL A 426 -1.92 8.31 35.20
N ASP A 427 -0.87 7.53 35.39
CA ASP A 427 -0.48 6.84 36.62
C ASP A 427 -0.05 7.77 37.76
N LYS A 428 0.34 8.99 37.46
CA LYS A 428 0.79 9.97 38.44
C LYS A 428 0.25 11.38 38.13
N ARG A 429 0.33 12.27 39.10
CA ARG A 429 -0.11 13.66 38.93
C ARG A 429 0.83 14.41 37.98
N ILE A 430 0.20 15.22 37.11
CA ILE A 430 0.83 16.10 36.14
C ILE A 430 1.31 17.39 36.81
#